data_d926e596242b892f4e34420478d07a1f
#
_entry.id   d926e596242b892f4e34420478d07a1f
#
_cell.length_a   1.000
_cell.length_b   1.000
_cell.length_c   1.000
_cell.angle_alpha   90.00
_cell.angle_beta   90.00
_cell.angle_gamma   90.00
#
_symmetry.space_group_name_H-M   'P 1'
#
loop_
_entity.id
_entity.type
_entity.pdbx_description
1 polymer ?
#
loop_
_entity_poly.entity_id
_entity_poly.type
_entity_poly.pdbx_seq_one_letter_code
_entity_poly.pdbx_strand_id
1 'polypeptide(L)'
;MNQFLPLLVTDIHRTIRDAVVLTLQPEDPSAFDFKQGQYLTFKQDFGGTELRRNYSICAGRDDGVLQVGIKRVDGGAFSTFANEVLKVGDTLHAMPPQGSFSSALEPDRAKNYLGFAGGSGITPVLSILKTVLAREPKSTFTLVYANRAVNTIMFREELEDLKNRHMGRLSIIHMLESGQDIDLFTGRVDQNKCAELFKTWIDVSDMDMAFICGPEPMMLAIADALKSQGLEPDQIKFELFSESQQGRL
;
A
#
# COMPACT_ATOMS: atom_id res chain seq x y z
N MET A 1 -7.29 -4.21 -25.80
CA MET A 1 -5.95 -3.72 -26.18
C MET A 1 -5.37 -2.99 -24.99
N ASN A 2 -4.16 -3.35 -24.57
CA ASN A 2 -3.48 -2.68 -23.45
C ASN A 2 -2.91 -1.33 -23.94
N GLN A 3 -3.78 -0.30 -23.98
CA GLN A 3 -3.40 1.03 -24.44
C GLN A 3 -2.83 1.82 -23.27
N PHE A 4 -1.69 2.48 -23.50
CA PHE A 4 -1.14 3.45 -22.56
C PHE A 4 -1.73 4.82 -22.86
N LEU A 5 -2.36 5.42 -21.84
CA LEU A 5 -3.03 6.72 -21.92
C LEU A 5 -2.22 7.79 -21.17
N PRO A 6 -2.29 9.04 -21.59
CA PRO A 6 -1.56 10.13 -20.94
C PRO A 6 -2.17 10.48 -19.59
N LEU A 7 -1.30 10.78 -18.63
CA LEU A 7 -1.62 11.27 -17.29
C LEU A 7 -0.77 12.51 -17.02
N LEU A 8 -1.40 13.65 -16.79
CA LEU A 8 -0.72 14.87 -16.37
C LEU A 8 -0.33 14.77 -14.90
N VAL A 9 0.92 15.04 -14.58
CA VAL A 9 1.39 15.17 -13.19
C VAL A 9 0.97 16.52 -12.65
N THR A 10 0.02 16.56 -11.73
CA THR A 10 -0.53 17.82 -11.18
C THR A 10 0.09 18.19 -9.84
N ASP A 11 0.62 17.21 -9.10
CA ASP A 11 1.34 17.45 -7.86
C ASP A 11 2.37 16.35 -7.61
N ILE A 12 3.46 16.72 -6.93
CA ILE A 12 4.49 15.82 -6.44
C ILE A 12 4.88 16.25 -5.03
N HIS A 13 4.60 15.42 -4.04
CA HIS A 13 5.06 15.70 -2.69
C HIS A 13 5.86 14.54 -2.09
N ARG A 14 6.80 14.84 -1.21
CA ARG A 14 7.61 13.83 -0.52
C ARG A 14 6.91 13.38 0.75
N THR A 15 6.77 12.07 0.91
CA THR A 15 6.29 11.48 2.17
C THR A 15 7.44 11.12 3.10
N ILE A 16 8.58 10.72 2.53
CA ILE A 16 9.88 10.53 3.20
C ILE A 16 11.00 10.94 2.24
N ARG A 17 12.26 10.96 2.72
CA ARG A 17 13.42 11.39 1.90
C ARG A 17 13.51 10.70 0.54
N ASP A 18 13.20 9.40 0.47
CA ASP A 18 13.36 8.54 -0.71
C ASP A 18 12.02 8.04 -1.27
N ALA A 19 10.92 8.76 -1.02
CA ALA A 19 9.64 8.43 -1.63
C ALA A 19 8.81 9.68 -1.93
N VAL A 20 8.17 9.66 -3.10
CA VAL A 20 7.24 10.69 -3.57
C VAL A 20 5.85 10.11 -3.78
N VAL A 21 4.85 10.95 -3.64
CA VAL A 21 3.48 10.71 -4.10
C VAL A 21 3.22 11.58 -5.30
N LEU A 22 2.77 10.98 -6.39
CA LEU A 22 2.35 11.65 -7.60
C LEU A 22 0.84 11.77 -7.61
N THR A 23 0.31 12.97 -7.79
CA THR A 23 -1.10 13.19 -8.13
C THR A 23 -1.21 13.32 -9.64
N LEU A 24 -2.11 12.54 -10.22
CA LEU A 24 -2.21 12.33 -11.65
C LEU A 24 -3.61 12.73 -12.14
N GLN A 25 -3.67 13.42 -13.26
CA GLN A 25 -4.91 13.81 -13.90
C GLN A 25 -5.02 13.16 -15.28
N PRO A 26 -5.93 12.21 -15.48
CA PRO A 26 -6.22 11.66 -16.81
C PRO A 26 -7.02 12.64 -17.66
N GLU A 27 -6.85 12.58 -18.98
CA GLU A 27 -7.73 13.29 -19.93
C GLU A 27 -9.14 12.70 -19.92
N ASP A 28 -9.25 11.37 -19.81
CA ASP A 28 -10.50 10.65 -19.62
C ASP A 28 -10.54 10.03 -18.20
N PRO A 29 -11.20 10.68 -17.23
CA PRO A 29 -11.34 10.16 -15.88
C PRO A 29 -12.02 8.79 -15.80
N SER A 30 -12.91 8.46 -16.75
CA SER A 30 -13.63 7.19 -16.74
C SER A 30 -12.73 5.99 -17.02
N ALA A 31 -11.66 6.19 -17.80
CA ALA A 31 -10.66 5.15 -18.08
C ALA A 31 -9.80 4.83 -16.85
N PHE A 32 -9.77 5.71 -15.85
CA PHE A 32 -8.98 5.57 -14.63
C PHE A 32 -9.85 5.47 -13.36
N ASP A 33 -11.15 5.16 -13.49
CA ASP A 33 -11.92 4.70 -12.34
C ASP A 33 -11.32 3.41 -11.78
N PHE A 34 -10.97 3.43 -10.50
CA PHE A 34 -10.22 2.33 -9.89
C PHE A 34 -10.98 1.71 -8.71
N LYS A 35 -10.66 0.46 -8.42
CA LYS A 35 -11.00 -0.20 -7.16
C LYS A 35 -9.81 -0.08 -6.20
N GLN A 36 -10.10 -0.01 -4.91
CA GLN A 36 -9.09 -0.01 -3.87
C GLN A 36 -8.11 -1.19 -4.03
N GLY A 37 -6.81 -0.95 -3.86
CA GLY A 37 -5.77 -1.96 -4.00
C GLY A 37 -5.32 -2.25 -5.43
N GLN A 38 -5.84 -1.53 -6.44
CA GLN A 38 -5.35 -1.62 -7.82
C GLN A 38 -4.06 -0.81 -8.02
N TYR A 39 -3.37 -1.09 -9.13
CA TYR A 39 -2.14 -0.43 -9.54
C TYR A 39 -2.24 0.12 -10.96
N LEU A 40 -1.33 1.04 -11.30
CA LEU A 40 -1.08 1.53 -12.65
C LEU A 40 0.22 0.93 -13.18
N THR A 41 0.21 0.52 -14.45
CA THR A 41 1.44 0.14 -15.19
C THR A 41 1.90 1.34 -16.01
N PHE A 42 2.97 1.97 -15.60
CA PHE A 42 3.60 3.07 -16.34
C PHE A 42 4.60 2.54 -17.36
N LYS A 43 4.77 3.28 -18.46
CA LYS A 43 5.88 3.10 -19.40
C LYS A 43 6.68 4.39 -19.50
N GLN A 44 8.01 4.25 -19.63
CA GLN A 44 8.93 5.35 -19.82
C GLN A 44 10.14 4.86 -20.63
N ASP A 45 10.60 5.70 -21.56
CA ASP A 45 11.84 5.45 -22.28
C ASP A 45 13.05 6.00 -21.52
N PHE A 46 14.07 5.20 -21.41
CA PHE A 46 15.35 5.56 -20.81
C PHE A 46 16.48 5.30 -21.82
N GLY A 47 16.78 6.29 -22.65
CA GLY A 47 17.86 6.19 -23.63
C GLY A 47 17.64 5.14 -24.72
N GLY A 48 16.40 4.99 -25.21
CA GLY A 48 16.00 4.03 -26.22
C GLY A 48 15.55 2.67 -25.67
N THR A 49 15.49 2.53 -24.34
CA THR A 49 14.95 1.32 -23.68
C THR A 49 13.63 1.65 -22.97
N GLU A 50 12.50 1.10 -23.49
CA GLU A 50 11.20 1.24 -22.83
C GLU A 50 11.15 0.35 -21.60
N LEU A 51 10.94 0.94 -20.43
CA LEU A 51 10.68 0.24 -19.19
C LEU A 51 9.22 0.38 -18.77
N ARG A 52 8.66 -0.72 -18.25
CA ARG A 52 7.31 -0.74 -17.67
C ARG A 52 7.41 -1.06 -16.19
N ARG A 53 6.68 -0.29 -15.36
CA ARG A 53 6.68 -0.45 -13.89
C ARG A 53 5.30 -0.28 -13.33
N ASN A 54 4.98 -1.12 -12.37
CA ASN A 54 3.72 -1.11 -11.65
C ASN A 54 3.88 -0.31 -10.36
N TYR A 55 2.95 0.60 -10.10
CA TYR A 55 2.84 1.30 -8.82
C TYR A 55 1.40 1.29 -8.36
N SER A 56 1.21 0.84 -7.12
CA SER A 56 -0.13 0.75 -6.54
C SER A 56 -0.71 2.12 -6.27
N ILE A 57 -2.00 2.24 -6.51
CA ILE A 57 -2.78 3.43 -6.17
C ILE A 57 -2.85 3.52 -4.66
N CYS A 58 -2.52 4.68 -4.09
CA CYS A 58 -2.55 4.93 -2.64
C CYS A 58 -3.72 5.82 -2.21
N ALA A 59 -4.46 6.40 -3.15
CA ALA A 59 -5.70 7.13 -2.87
C ALA A 59 -6.84 6.16 -2.51
N GLY A 60 -7.74 6.59 -1.62
CA GLY A 60 -9.04 5.96 -1.44
C GLY A 60 -9.97 6.29 -2.60
N ARG A 61 -10.97 5.45 -2.86
CA ARG A 61 -11.90 5.66 -3.97
C ARG A 61 -12.71 6.94 -3.87
N ASP A 62 -12.87 7.47 -2.67
CA ASP A 62 -13.67 8.66 -2.38
C ASP A 62 -12.81 9.92 -2.15
N ASP A 63 -11.50 9.83 -2.37
CA ASP A 63 -10.59 10.97 -2.20
C ASP A 63 -10.69 12.00 -3.35
N GLY A 64 -11.30 11.63 -4.48
CA GLY A 64 -11.45 12.49 -5.65
C GLY A 64 -10.14 12.73 -6.44
N VAL A 65 -9.10 11.97 -6.15
CA VAL A 65 -7.78 12.08 -6.79
C VAL A 65 -7.24 10.71 -7.19
N LEU A 66 -6.39 10.69 -8.21
CA LEU A 66 -5.62 9.50 -8.60
C LEU A 66 -4.17 9.70 -8.14
N GLN A 67 -3.72 8.88 -7.19
CA GLN A 67 -2.39 9.01 -6.61
C GLN A 67 -1.65 7.68 -6.55
N VAL A 68 -0.35 7.73 -6.81
CA VAL A 68 0.57 6.59 -6.64
C VAL A 68 1.76 7.00 -5.78
N GLY A 69 2.16 6.12 -4.85
CA GLY A 69 3.36 6.31 -4.05
C GLY A 69 4.55 5.56 -4.65
N ILE A 70 5.68 6.27 -4.88
CA ILE A 70 6.87 5.70 -5.50
C ILE A 70 8.08 5.86 -4.58
N LYS A 71 8.49 4.76 -3.95
CA LYS A 71 9.72 4.70 -3.19
C LYS A 71 10.90 4.45 -4.13
N ARG A 72 11.97 5.23 -3.97
CA ARG A 72 13.21 5.05 -4.72
C ARG A 72 13.87 3.72 -4.34
N VAL A 73 14.16 2.94 -5.36
CA VAL A 73 14.93 1.70 -5.26
C VAL A 73 16.34 1.98 -5.76
N ASP A 74 17.33 1.48 -5.06
CA ASP A 74 18.73 1.65 -5.45
C ASP A 74 18.99 0.98 -6.81
N GLY A 75 19.52 1.74 -7.78
CA GLY A 75 19.68 1.30 -9.17
C GLY A 75 18.38 1.19 -9.98
N GLY A 76 17.23 1.58 -9.43
CA GLY A 76 15.95 1.55 -10.12
C GLY A 76 15.74 2.77 -11.03
N ALA A 77 15.76 2.61 -12.36
CA ALA A 77 15.67 3.72 -13.31
C ALA A 77 14.38 4.54 -13.15
N PHE A 78 13.21 3.90 -13.19
CA PHE A 78 11.93 4.61 -13.09
C PHE A 78 11.73 5.26 -11.71
N SER A 79 12.05 4.57 -10.64
CA SER A 79 11.87 5.11 -9.29
C SER A 79 12.82 6.28 -9.00
N THR A 80 14.04 6.26 -9.54
CA THR A 80 14.97 7.39 -9.50
C THR A 80 14.45 8.56 -10.31
N PHE A 81 14.00 8.32 -11.56
CA PHE A 81 13.37 9.33 -12.40
C PHE A 81 12.19 10.02 -11.70
N ALA A 82 11.29 9.25 -11.11
CA ALA A 82 10.12 9.79 -10.40
C ALA A 82 10.49 10.62 -9.17
N ASN A 83 11.58 10.27 -8.46
CA ASN A 83 12.02 10.96 -7.26
C ASN A 83 12.92 12.17 -7.51
N GLU A 84 13.64 12.23 -8.64
CA GLU A 84 14.72 13.20 -8.85
C GLU A 84 14.55 14.08 -10.10
N VAL A 85 13.81 13.62 -11.12
CA VAL A 85 13.75 14.27 -12.44
C VAL A 85 12.35 14.76 -12.77
N LEU A 86 11.33 13.95 -12.52
CA LEU A 86 9.92 14.23 -12.85
C LEU A 86 9.44 15.52 -12.18
N LYS A 87 8.64 16.31 -12.91
CA LYS A 87 8.13 17.62 -12.46
C LYS A 87 6.62 17.70 -12.64
N VAL A 88 6.01 18.58 -11.86
CA VAL A 88 4.62 19.01 -12.08
C VAL A 88 4.53 19.63 -13.49
N GLY A 89 3.51 19.22 -14.25
CA GLY A 89 3.31 19.59 -15.65
C GLY A 89 3.83 18.53 -16.65
N ASP A 90 4.64 17.57 -16.21
CA ASP A 90 5.07 16.47 -17.07
C ASP A 90 3.90 15.49 -17.34
N THR A 91 3.99 14.77 -18.45
CA THR A 91 3.01 13.74 -18.82
C THR A 91 3.65 12.36 -18.73
N LEU A 92 3.04 11.49 -17.93
CA LEU A 92 3.34 10.06 -17.87
C LEU A 92 2.33 9.27 -18.70
N HIS A 93 2.71 8.08 -19.16
CA HIS A 93 1.81 7.18 -19.85
C HIS A 93 1.57 5.92 -19.00
N ALA A 94 0.31 5.61 -18.74
CA ALA A 94 -0.05 4.45 -17.94
C ALA A 94 -1.20 3.65 -18.59
N MET A 95 -1.25 2.37 -18.28
CA MET A 95 -2.42 1.56 -18.56
C MET A 95 -3.52 1.88 -17.53
N PRO A 96 -4.82 1.71 -17.91
CA PRO A 96 -5.91 1.75 -16.93
C PRO A 96 -5.65 0.87 -15.70
N PRO A 97 -6.28 1.17 -14.56
CA PRO A 97 -6.06 0.46 -13.30
C PRO A 97 -6.27 -1.05 -13.44
N GLN A 98 -5.37 -1.83 -12.86
CA GLN A 98 -5.36 -3.29 -12.89
C GLN A 98 -5.10 -3.87 -11.51
N GLY A 99 -5.36 -5.16 -11.33
CA GLY A 99 -5.12 -5.87 -10.07
C GLY A 99 -6.40 -6.32 -9.37
N SER A 100 -6.24 -7.33 -8.51
CA SER A 100 -7.34 -7.98 -7.78
C SER A 100 -7.12 -7.97 -6.26
N PHE A 101 -6.17 -7.18 -5.76
CA PHE A 101 -5.86 -7.04 -4.33
C PHE A 101 -6.93 -6.18 -3.63
N SER A 102 -8.15 -6.70 -3.59
CA SER A 102 -9.32 -6.01 -3.04
C SER A 102 -10.36 -7.00 -2.52
N SER A 103 -11.33 -6.48 -1.80
CA SER A 103 -12.56 -7.19 -1.44
C SER A 103 -13.79 -6.40 -1.87
N ALA A 104 -14.91 -7.08 -2.03
CA ALA A 104 -16.20 -6.41 -2.15
C ALA A 104 -16.54 -5.72 -0.83
N LEU A 105 -17.03 -4.48 -0.92
CA LEU A 105 -17.46 -3.69 0.22
C LEU A 105 -18.97 -3.80 0.38
N GLU A 106 -19.41 -3.93 1.63
CA GLU A 106 -20.81 -4.11 2.01
C GLU A 106 -21.17 -3.07 3.09
N PRO A 107 -21.69 -1.88 2.73
CA PRO A 107 -21.87 -0.75 3.65
C PRO A 107 -22.70 -1.06 4.90
N ASP A 108 -23.64 -2.02 4.82
CA ASP A 108 -24.53 -2.38 5.92
C ASP A 108 -23.92 -3.40 6.90
N ARG A 109 -22.81 -4.02 6.53
CA ARG A 109 -22.11 -4.98 7.38
C ARG A 109 -21.07 -4.33 8.26
N ALA A 110 -20.83 -4.94 9.40
CA ALA A 110 -19.70 -4.64 10.28
C ALA A 110 -18.66 -5.76 10.08
N LYS A 111 -17.50 -5.41 9.55
CA LYS A 111 -16.37 -6.31 9.33
C LYS A 111 -15.13 -5.82 10.06
N ASN A 112 -14.30 -6.75 10.47
CA ASN A 112 -13.00 -6.48 11.07
C ASN A 112 -11.91 -6.82 10.05
N TYR A 113 -11.22 -5.80 9.57
CA TYR A 113 -10.14 -5.92 8.59
C TYR A 113 -8.78 -5.85 9.26
N LEU A 114 -7.86 -6.66 8.76
CA LEU A 114 -6.46 -6.68 9.20
C LEU A 114 -5.54 -6.36 8.01
N GLY A 115 -4.70 -5.36 8.14
CA GLY A 115 -3.69 -4.99 7.14
C GLY A 115 -2.28 -5.21 7.66
N PHE A 116 -1.44 -5.85 6.87
CA PHE A 116 0.01 -5.89 7.09
C PHE A 116 0.72 -5.20 5.93
N ALA A 117 1.49 -4.18 6.22
CA ALA A 117 2.27 -3.45 5.24
C ALA A 117 3.76 -3.45 5.60
N GLY A 118 4.63 -3.66 4.62
CA GLY A 118 6.07 -3.52 4.77
C GLY A 118 6.64 -2.45 3.84
N GLY A 119 7.20 -1.36 4.39
CA GLY A 119 7.77 -0.27 3.60
C GLY A 119 6.79 0.28 2.55
N SER A 120 7.14 0.22 1.25
CA SER A 120 6.27 0.68 0.16
C SER A 120 5.02 -0.16 -0.06
N GLY A 121 4.93 -1.36 0.53
CA GLY A 121 3.70 -2.16 0.54
C GLY A 121 2.50 -1.48 1.22
N ILE A 122 2.74 -0.37 1.88
CA ILE A 122 1.66 0.48 2.43
C ILE A 122 0.75 1.05 1.33
N THR A 123 1.24 1.28 0.10
CA THR A 123 0.47 1.99 -0.93
C THR A 123 -0.87 1.33 -1.26
N PRO A 124 -0.97 0.04 -1.60
CA PRO A 124 -2.27 -0.58 -1.85
C PRO A 124 -3.08 -0.78 -0.56
N VAL A 125 -2.42 -1.07 0.57
CA VAL A 125 -3.09 -1.24 1.86
C VAL A 125 -3.74 0.06 2.32
N LEU A 126 -3.09 1.22 2.10
CA LEU A 126 -3.64 2.55 2.40
C LEU A 126 -4.89 2.84 1.57
N SER A 127 -4.86 2.53 0.27
CA SER A 127 -6.04 2.67 -0.60
C SER A 127 -7.24 1.85 -0.09
N ILE A 128 -6.99 0.60 0.32
CA ILE A 128 -8.01 -0.28 0.89
C ILE A 128 -8.53 0.28 2.21
N LEU A 129 -7.65 0.63 3.12
CA LEU A 129 -7.97 1.18 4.45
C LEU A 129 -8.85 2.43 4.35
N LYS A 130 -8.44 3.41 3.53
CA LYS A 130 -9.20 4.66 3.29
C LYS A 130 -10.58 4.36 2.75
N THR A 131 -10.67 3.47 1.77
CA THR A 131 -11.95 3.12 1.13
C THR A 131 -12.88 2.35 2.07
N VAL A 132 -12.36 1.41 2.86
CA VAL A 132 -13.13 0.69 3.89
C VAL A 132 -13.68 1.68 4.91
N LEU A 133 -12.85 2.54 5.48
CA LEU A 133 -13.28 3.51 6.49
C LEU A 133 -14.33 4.50 5.98
N ALA A 134 -14.28 4.84 4.67
CA ALA A 134 -15.26 5.72 4.04
C ALA A 134 -16.59 5.02 3.72
N ARG A 135 -16.52 3.78 3.20
CA ARG A 135 -17.70 3.10 2.63
C ARG A 135 -18.36 2.07 3.53
N GLU A 136 -17.67 1.60 4.57
CA GLU A 136 -18.20 0.67 5.57
C GLU A 136 -18.16 1.31 6.96
N PRO A 137 -19.16 2.14 7.33
CA PRO A 137 -19.11 2.94 8.55
C PRO A 137 -19.12 2.13 9.85
N LYS A 138 -19.52 0.86 9.80
CA LYS A 138 -19.56 -0.06 10.95
C LYS A 138 -18.32 -0.95 11.05
N SER A 139 -17.48 -0.96 10.01
CA SER A 139 -16.28 -1.80 9.96
C SER A 139 -15.09 -1.17 10.66
N THR A 140 -14.20 -2.01 11.15
CA THR A 140 -12.92 -1.62 11.75
C THR A 140 -11.74 -2.03 10.88
N PHE A 141 -10.60 -1.38 11.07
CA PHE A 141 -9.36 -1.72 10.39
C PHE A 141 -8.20 -1.69 11.38
N THR A 142 -7.45 -2.78 11.49
CA THR A 142 -6.20 -2.85 12.23
C THR A 142 -5.04 -2.93 11.23
N LEU A 143 -4.13 -1.97 11.28
CA LEU A 143 -2.94 -1.91 10.42
C LEU A 143 -1.69 -2.23 11.24
N VAL A 144 -0.94 -3.25 10.84
CA VAL A 144 0.43 -3.51 11.30
C VAL A 144 1.38 -3.03 10.20
N TYR A 145 2.16 -1.99 10.50
CA TYR A 145 3.02 -1.35 9.50
C TYR A 145 4.50 -1.45 9.88
N ALA A 146 5.21 -2.30 9.15
CA ALA A 146 6.64 -2.60 9.38
C ALA A 146 7.55 -1.68 8.58
N ASN A 147 8.53 -1.08 9.26
CA ASN A 147 9.54 -0.20 8.68
C ASN A 147 10.89 -0.38 9.39
N ARG A 148 11.98 0.12 8.79
CA ARG A 148 13.29 0.08 9.42
C ARG A 148 13.40 1.03 10.61
N ALA A 149 12.89 2.26 10.47
CA ALA A 149 12.94 3.32 11.47
C ALA A 149 11.81 4.33 11.23
N VAL A 150 11.57 5.21 12.19
CA VAL A 150 10.50 6.23 12.13
C VAL A 150 10.59 7.10 10.86
N ASN A 151 11.79 7.51 10.46
CA ASN A 151 12.01 8.35 9.27
C ASN A 151 11.82 7.61 7.93
N THR A 152 11.50 6.33 7.95
CA THR A 152 11.19 5.52 6.76
C THR A 152 9.71 5.16 6.63
N ILE A 153 8.87 5.67 7.54
CA ILE A 153 7.42 5.46 7.54
C ILE A 153 6.80 6.38 6.48
N MET A 154 6.44 5.83 5.31
CA MET A 154 5.68 6.55 4.31
C MET A 154 4.26 6.86 4.82
N PHE A 155 3.70 8.01 4.44
CA PHE A 155 2.34 8.46 4.82
C PHE A 155 2.10 8.58 6.33
N ARG A 156 3.16 8.84 7.12
CA ARG A 156 3.03 8.87 8.58
C ARG A 156 1.99 9.87 9.05
N GLU A 157 2.07 11.12 8.60
CA GLU A 157 1.13 12.19 8.99
C GLU A 157 -0.30 11.86 8.53
N GLU A 158 -0.46 11.36 7.31
CA GLU A 158 -1.76 10.96 6.78
C GLU A 158 -2.39 9.81 7.60
N LEU A 159 -1.58 8.84 8.03
CA LEU A 159 -2.03 7.74 8.89
C LEU A 159 -2.43 8.22 10.29
N GLU A 160 -1.69 9.18 10.87
CA GLU A 160 -2.02 9.82 12.13
C GLU A 160 -3.35 10.60 12.03
N ASP A 161 -3.55 11.35 10.95
CA ASP A 161 -4.79 12.07 10.66
C ASP A 161 -5.98 11.13 10.46
N LEU A 162 -5.79 10.03 9.73
CA LEU A 162 -6.81 9.00 9.55
C LEU A 162 -7.20 8.37 10.88
N LYS A 163 -6.23 8.07 11.74
CA LYS A 163 -6.48 7.52 13.07
C LYS A 163 -7.28 8.50 13.93
N ASN A 164 -6.94 9.80 13.89
CA ASN A 164 -7.67 10.83 14.63
C ASN A 164 -9.12 10.98 14.13
N ARG A 165 -9.34 10.92 12.81
CA ARG A 165 -10.70 11.00 12.21
C ARG A 165 -11.55 9.76 12.46
N HIS A 166 -10.92 8.60 12.61
CA HIS A 166 -11.60 7.31 12.75
C HIS A 166 -11.28 6.62 14.09
N MET A 167 -11.21 7.41 15.18
CA MET A 167 -11.01 6.85 16.53
C MET A 167 -12.06 5.79 16.85
N GLY A 168 -11.60 4.64 17.38
CA GLY A 168 -12.43 3.47 17.66
C GLY A 168 -12.65 2.53 16.45
N ARG A 169 -12.31 2.95 15.22
CA ARG A 169 -12.41 2.10 14.03
C ARG A 169 -11.08 1.84 13.33
N LEU A 170 -10.05 2.64 13.58
CA LEU A 170 -8.70 2.46 13.03
C LEU A 170 -7.69 2.28 14.16
N SER A 171 -7.03 1.13 14.17
CA SER A 171 -5.86 0.86 15.00
C SER A 171 -4.62 0.75 14.13
N ILE A 172 -3.51 1.38 14.54
CA ILE A 172 -2.24 1.33 13.83
C ILE A 172 -1.15 0.88 14.79
N ILE A 173 -0.44 -0.18 14.42
CA ILE A 173 0.70 -0.73 15.13
C ILE A 173 1.93 -0.55 14.23
N HIS A 174 2.86 0.31 14.65
CA HIS A 174 4.13 0.47 13.95
C HIS A 174 5.15 -0.54 14.47
N MET A 175 5.67 -1.37 13.58
CA MET A 175 6.77 -2.30 13.83
C MET A 175 8.05 -1.69 13.27
N LEU A 176 9.05 -1.45 14.12
CA LEU A 176 10.31 -0.83 13.70
C LEU A 176 11.51 -1.72 14.02
N GLU A 177 12.44 -1.86 13.08
CA GLU A 177 13.69 -2.58 13.32
C GLU A 177 14.60 -1.83 14.31
N SER A 178 14.44 -0.49 14.42
CA SER A 178 15.18 0.37 15.35
C SER A 178 14.38 1.58 15.78
N GLY A 179 14.68 2.11 16.98
CA GLY A 179 14.05 3.33 17.51
C GLY A 179 12.68 3.11 18.18
N GLN A 180 12.44 1.90 18.68
CA GLN A 180 11.30 1.55 19.53
C GLN A 180 11.82 1.15 20.93
N ASP A 181 11.07 1.53 21.95
CA ASP A 181 11.36 1.21 23.36
C ASP A 181 10.58 -0.02 23.84
N ILE A 182 9.65 -0.53 23.03
CA ILE A 182 8.79 -1.67 23.36
C ILE A 182 9.21 -2.87 22.52
N ASP A 183 9.72 -3.92 23.17
CA ASP A 183 10.20 -5.14 22.52
C ASP A 183 9.17 -5.78 21.58
N LEU A 184 7.90 -5.80 21.98
CA LEU A 184 6.81 -6.34 21.18
C LEU A 184 6.71 -5.66 19.79
N PHE A 185 6.99 -4.36 19.71
CA PHE A 185 6.90 -3.57 18.48
C PHE A 185 8.26 -3.36 17.82
N THR A 186 9.30 -4.04 18.31
CA THR A 186 10.68 -3.99 17.79
C THR A 186 10.99 -5.24 16.96
N GLY A 187 11.70 -5.04 15.85
CA GLY A 187 12.21 -6.11 14.99
C GLY A 187 11.38 -6.31 13.73
N ARG A 188 11.70 -7.37 13.02
CA ARG A 188 11.01 -7.78 11.79
C ARG A 188 9.74 -8.56 12.11
N VAL A 189 8.75 -8.41 11.25
CA VAL A 189 7.53 -9.20 11.35
C VAL A 189 7.80 -10.57 10.73
N ASP A 190 8.08 -11.53 11.58
CA ASP A 190 8.21 -12.95 11.28
C ASP A 190 7.11 -13.76 11.98
N GLN A 191 7.16 -15.08 11.87
CA GLN A 191 6.16 -15.97 12.46
C GLN A 191 6.08 -15.85 14.00
N ASN A 192 7.23 -15.70 14.68
CA ASN A 192 7.27 -15.54 16.13
C ASN A 192 6.64 -14.21 16.54
N LYS A 193 6.99 -13.13 15.84
CA LYS A 193 6.43 -11.80 16.10
C LYS A 193 4.91 -11.77 15.84
N CYS A 194 4.43 -12.44 14.80
CA CYS A 194 2.99 -12.62 14.58
C CYS A 194 2.32 -13.35 15.75
N ALA A 195 2.93 -14.44 16.25
CA ALA A 195 2.39 -15.18 17.39
C ALA A 195 2.30 -14.33 18.66
N GLU A 196 3.30 -13.47 18.92
CA GLU A 196 3.27 -12.52 20.04
C GLU A 196 2.15 -11.47 19.87
N LEU A 197 2.01 -10.88 18.68
CA LEU A 197 0.95 -9.90 18.38
C LEU A 197 -0.44 -10.51 18.50
N PHE A 198 -0.63 -11.72 17.99
CA PHE A 198 -1.93 -12.41 18.03
C PHE A 198 -2.33 -12.88 19.43
N LYS A 199 -1.35 -13.11 20.30
CA LYS A 199 -1.62 -13.46 21.70
C LYS A 199 -2.08 -12.28 22.55
N THR A 200 -1.68 -11.03 22.20
CA THR A 200 -1.80 -9.90 23.12
C THR A 200 -2.53 -8.69 22.53
N TRP A 201 -2.50 -8.50 21.22
CA TRP A 201 -2.99 -7.24 20.59
C TRP A 201 -4.01 -7.43 19.48
N ILE A 202 -3.99 -8.56 18.78
CA ILE A 202 -4.84 -8.80 17.63
C ILE A 202 -5.58 -10.11 17.84
N ASP A 203 -6.88 -10.05 18.07
CA ASP A 203 -7.72 -11.23 18.04
C ASP A 203 -8.01 -11.62 16.59
N VAL A 204 -7.27 -12.63 16.11
CA VAL A 204 -7.38 -13.09 14.72
C VAL A 204 -8.72 -13.80 14.48
N SER A 205 -9.33 -14.39 15.51
CA SER A 205 -10.63 -15.09 15.38
C SER A 205 -11.78 -14.16 15.03
N ASP A 206 -11.63 -12.85 15.33
CA ASP A 206 -12.62 -11.82 15.00
C ASP A 206 -12.39 -11.17 13.62
N MET A 207 -11.34 -11.55 12.89
CA MET A 207 -10.99 -10.94 11.61
C MET A 207 -11.73 -11.59 10.45
N ASP A 208 -12.41 -10.77 9.65
CA ASP A 208 -13.12 -11.21 8.46
C ASP A 208 -12.19 -11.34 7.25
N MET A 209 -11.18 -10.48 7.15
CA MET A 209 -10.26 -10.45 6.02
C MET A 209 -8.92 -9.81 6.37
N ALA A 210 -7.84 -10.37 5.83
CA ALA A 210 -6.48 -9.85 5.95
C ALA A 210 -5.88 -9.48 4.59
N PHE A 211 -5.22 -8.31 4.52
CA PHE A 211 -4.49 -7.80 3.36
C PHE A 211 -3.00 -7.69 3.70
N ILE A 212 -2.14 -8.31 2.91
CA ILE A 212 -0.71 -8.37 3.17
C ILE A 212 0.06 -7.86 1.95
N CYS A 213 0.91 -6.85 2.12
CA CYS A 213 1.80 -6.35 1.08
C CYS A 213 3.15 -5.90 1.66
N GLY A 214 4.24 -6.45 1.15
CA GLY A 214 5.59 -6.15 1.62
C GLY A 214 6.63 -7.14 1.10
N PRO A 215 7.79 -7.25 1.76
CA PRO A 215 8.81 -8.23 1.40
C PRO A 215 8.28 -9.66 1.46
N GLU A 216 8.59 -10.47 0.45
CA GLU A 216 8.06 -11.83 0.32
C GLU A 216 8.25 -12.71 1.57
N PRO A 217 9.43 -12.74 2.25
CA PRO A 217 9.58 -13.53 3.48
C PRO A 217 8.63 -13.09 4.60
N MET A 218 8.37 -11.78 4.72
CA MET A 218 7.40 -11.24 5.68
C MET A 218 5.98 -11.70 5.34
N MET A 219 5.60 -11.62 4.06
CA MET A 219 4.27 -11.98 3.62
C MET A 219 3.96 -13.46 3.85
N LEU A 220 4.93 -14.35 3.54
CA LEU A 220 4.79 -15.79 3.77
C LEU A 220 4.63 -16.10 5.26
N ALA A 221 5.48 -15.51 6.11
CA ALA A 221 5.42 -15.71 7.56
C ALA A 221 4.07 -15.26 8.15
N ILE A 222 3.54 -14.12 7.70
CA ILE A 222 2.23 -13.61 8.14
C ILE A 222 1.10 -14.52 7.66
N ALA A 223 1.10 -14.92 6.38
CA ALA A 223 0.07 -15.78 5.83
C ALA A 223 0.01 -17.15 6.55
N ASP A 224 1.15 -17.74 6.86
CA ASP A 224 1.23 -19.00 7.61
C ASP A 224 0.76 -18.82 9.06
N ALA A 225 1.13 -17.70 9.70
CA ALA A 225 0.67 -17.40 11.06
C ALA A 225 -0.85 -17.19 11.12
N LEU A 226 -1.45 -16.47 10.16
CA LEU A 226 -2.90 -16.26 10.09
C LEU A 226 -3.66 -17.57 9.86
N LYS A 227 -3.19 -18.42 8.95
CA LYS A 227 -3.77 -19.75 8.72
C LYS A 227 -3.70 -20.63 9.98
N SER A 228 -2.59 -20.56 10.73
CA SER A 228 -2.46 -21.32 11.98
C SER A 228 -3.43 -20.85 13.07
N GLN A 229 -3.94 -19.63 12.97
CA GLN A 229 -4.98 -19.06 13.84
C GLN A 229 -6.40 -19.27 13.29
N GLY A 230 -6.56 -19.99 12.18
CA GLY A 230 -7.86 -20.37 11.65
C GLY A 230 -8.45 -19.49 10.55
N LEU A 231 -7.71 -18.50 10.03
CA LEU A 231 -8.16 -17.79 8.83
C LEU A 231 -8.09 -18.70 7.60
N GLU A 232 -9.18 -18.72 6.84
CA GLU A 232 -9.25 -19.47 5.59
C GLU A 232 -8.45 -18.79 4.47
N PRO A 233 -7.94 -19.52 3.47
CA PRO A 233 -7.14 -18.96 2.40
C PRO A 233 -7.81 -17.84 1.59
N ASP A 234 -9.13 -17.85 1.45
CA ASP A 234 -9.90 -16.83 0.73
C ASP A 234 -10.06 -15.53 1.52
N GLN A 235 -9.91 -15.59 2.85
CA GLN A 235 -9.86 -14.42 3.74
C GLN A 235 -8.49 -13.73 3.72
N ILE A 236 -7.44 -14.36 3.18
CA ILE A 236 -6.08 -13.81 3.14
C ILE A 236 -5.77 -13.35 1.72
N LYS A 237 -5.63 -12.04 1.52
CA LYS A 237 -5.21 -11.43 0.26
C LYS A 237 -3.78 -10.94 0.38
N PHE A 238 -2.98 -11.15 -0.66
CA PHE A 238 -1.62 -10.63 -0.71
C PHE A 238 -1.28 -10.09 -2.10
N GLU A 239 -0.43 -9.07 -2.13
CA GLU A 239 0.14 -8.52 -3.37
C GLU A 239 1.65 -8.51 -3.27
N LEU A 240 2.30 -9.18 -4.20
CA LEU A 240 3.75 -9.28 -4.29
C LEU A 240 4.29 -8.19 -5.23
N PHE A 241 5.15 -7.33 -4.72
CA PHE A 241 5.99 -6.48 -5.56
C PHE A 241 7.19 -7.31 -6.03
N SER A 242 7.10 -7.89 -7.24
CA SER A 242 8.16 -8.76 -7.74
C SER A 242 9.48 -7.99 -7.90
N GLU A 243 10.53 -8.42 -7.22
CA GLU A 243 11.89 -7.87 -7.35
C GLU A 243 12.46 -8.03 -8.77
N SER A 244 11.99 -9.01 -9.53
CA SER A 244 12.38 -9.23 -10.93
C SER A 244 11.96 -8.11 -11.90
N GLN A 245 11.04 -7.22 -11.50
CA GLN A 245 10.68 -6.01 -12.25
C GLN A 245 11.47 -4.77 -11.80
N GLN A 246 12.34 -4.88 -10.83
CA GLN A 246 13.29 -3.84 -10.48
C GLN A 246 14.37 -3.77 -11.56
N GLY A 247 14.03 -3.11 -12.70
CA GLY A 247 14.95 -2.98 -13.81
C GLY A 247 16.16 -2.18 -13.39
N ARG A 248 17.22 -2.90 -13.12
CA ARG A 248 18.58 -2.42 -13.30
C ARG A 248 18.76 -2.30 -14.82
N LEU A 249 19.18 -1.11 -15.29
CA LEU A 249 19.71 -0.94 -16.63
C LEU A 249 20.99 -1.73 -16.74
#